data_15596cc00a5987b41363b94019a745b5
#
_entry.id   15596cc00a5987b41363b94019a745b5
#
_cell.length_a   1.000
_cell.length_b   1.000
_cell.length_c   1.000
_cell.angle_alpha   90.00
_cell.angle_beta   90.00
_cell.angle_gamma   90.00
#
_symmetry.space_group_name_H-M   'P 1'
#
loop_
_entity.id
_entity.type
_entity.pdbx_description
1 polymer ?
#
loop_
_entity_poly.entity_id
_entity_poly.type
_entity_poly.pdbx_seq_one_letter_code
_entity_poly.pdbx_strand_id
1 'polypeptide(L)'
;MDTRKKGYAFVGWNTDKHAVRARYSPGETITWSNTEGITLYAVWSKNSYEVTFDGNGASGSKKTVELKYGQDDILPANTFERPGYTFLGWSEDPNAIKAKYTDRQAVNTLCDAGQTCELYAVWKKTDGSFDTHNIIHDDGMFNGSIELEGQNGTGFSRDHVDSEYGRIDKEGQPGYFTNRYK
;
A
#
# COMPACT_ATOMS: atom_id res chain seq x y z
N MET A 1 -33.49 0.64 16.90
CA MET A 1 -32.86 -0.36 16.05
C MET A 1 -31.78 0.34 15.25
N ASP A 2 -30.51 -0.01 15.44
CA ASP A 2 -29.44 0.63 14.67
C ASP A 2 -29.48 0.06 13.23
N THR A 3 -29.85 0.91 12.29
CA THR A 3 -29.98 0.58 10.87
C THR A 3 -28.68 0.81 10.11
N ARG A 4 -27.52 0.79 10.80
CA ARG A 4 -26.21 0.93 10.16
C ARG A 4 -25.65 -0.44 9.81
N LYS A 5 -25.20 -0.57 8.58
CA LYS A 5 -24.45 -1.74 8.11
C LYS A 5 -23.06 -1.27 7.69
N LYS A 6 -22.00 -1.70 8.43
CA LYS A 6 -20.62 -1.29 8.15
C LYS A 6 -20.26 -1.58 6.70
N GLY A 7 -19.71 -0.60 6.01
CA GLY A 7 -19.32 -0.71 4.61
C GLY A 7 -20.47 -0.62 3.60
N TYR A 8 -21.65 -0.22 4.04
CA TYR A 8 -22.81 -0.08 3.16
C TYR A 8 -23.56 1.22 3.41
N ALA A 9 -24.13 1.78 2.34
CA ALA A 9 -25.10 2.87 2.42
C ALA A 9 -26.52 2.31 2.32
N PHE A 10 -27.41 2.81 3.16
CA PHE A 10 -28.83 2.48 3.07
C PHE A 10 -29.45 3.19 1.85
N VAL A 11 -30.06 2.43 0.95
CA VAL A 11 -30.63 2.95 -0.31
C VAL A 11 -32.16 3.11 -0.20
N GLY A 12 -32.81 2.30 0.62
CA GLY A 12 -34.26 2.31 0.79
C GLY A 12 -34.80 0.92 1.13
N TRP A 13 -36.05 0.70 0.79
CA TRP A 13 -36.79 -0.51 1.18
C TRP A 13 -37.31 -1.28 -0.02
N ASN A 14 -37.48 -2.60 0.14
CA ASN A 14 -38.13 -3.46 -0.84
C ASN A 14 -38.96 -4.55 -0.13
N THR A 15 -39.98 -5.07 -0.79
CA THR A 15 -40.75 -6.22 -0.33
C THR A 15 -40.08 -7.56 -0.58
N ASP A 16 -39.10 -7.60 -1.45
CA ASP A 16 -38.24 -8.76 -1.71
C ASP A 16 -36.93 -8.63 -0.91
N LYS A 17 -36.66 -9.64 -0.06
CA LYS A 17 -35.44 -9.70 0.76
C LYS A 17 -34.14 -9.82 -0.05
N HIS A 18 -34.24 -10.24 -1.31
CA HIS A 18 -33.10 -10.40 -2.22
C HIS A 18 -32.95 -9.24 -3.21
N ALA A 19 -33.76 -8.20 -3.08
CA ALA A 19 -33.73 -7.06 -3.98
C ALA A 19 -32.38 -6.32 -3.90
N VAL A 20 -31.80 -6.01 -5.06
CA VAL A 20 -30.59 -5.20 -5.19
C VAL A 20 -30.88 -3.71 -5.45
N ARG A 21 -32.18 -3.35 -5.59
CA ARG A 21 -32.64 -1.97 -5.77
C ARG A 21 -33.79 -1.69 -4.83
N ALA A 22 -33.80 -0.48 -4.27
CA ALA A 22 -34.91 -0.03 -3.47
C ALA A 22 -36.16 0.18 -4.34
N ARG A 23 -37.31 -0.25 -3.84
CA ARG A 23 -38.63 0.04 -4.39
C ARG A 23 -39.23 1.30 -3.76
N TYR A 24 -38.90 1.53 -2.50
CA TYR A 24 -39.37 2.67 -1.70
C TYR A 24 -38.17 3.43 -1.16
N SER A 25 -38.18 4.75 -1.32
CA SER A 25 -37.12 5.61 -0.83
C SER A 25 -37.17 5.76 0.71
N PRO A 26 -36.05 6.17 1.34
CA PRO A 26 -36.06 6.51 2.76
C PRO A 26 -37.03 7.66 3.02
N GLY A 27 -37.96 7.49 3.99
CA GLY A 27 -38.95 8.49 4.33
C GLY A 27 -40.15 8.59 3.38
N GLU A 28 -40.25 7.74 2.37
CA GLU A 28 -41.40 7.71 1.47
C GLU A 28 -42.67 7.26 2.22
N THR A 29 -43.77 7.98 1.98
CA THR A 29 -45.07 7.60 2.51
C THR A 29 -45.71 6.55 1.57
N ILE A 30 -45.97 5.36 2.12
CA ILE A 30 -46.54 4.26 1.36
C ILE A 30 -48.04 4.14 1.76
N THR A 31 -48.95 4.24 0.80
CA THR A 31 -50.36 3.93 0.99
C THR A 31 -50.54 2.42 0.80
N TRP A 32 -51.00 1.75 1.88
CA TRP A 32 -51.20 0.32 1.88
C TRP A 32 -52.68 -0.02 2.08
N SER A 33 -53.26 -0.74 1.15
CA SER A 33 -54.68 -1.07 1.13
C SER A 33 -55.01 -2.50 1.60
N ASN A 34 -53.99 -3.29 1.92
CA ASN A 34 -54.15 -4.67 2.35
C ASN A 34 -54.11 -4.79 3.88
N THR A 35 -55.00 -5.59 4.48
CA THR A 35 -55.12 -5.84 5.92
C THR A 35 -54.06 -6.81 6.45
N GLU A 36 -53.34 -7.53 5.62
CA GLU A 36 -52.36 -8.55 6.01
C GLU A 36 -50.97 -7.96 6.42
N GLY A 37 -50.81 -6.67 6.29
CA GLY A 37 -49.53 -6.01 6.58
C GLY A 37 -48.48 -6.19 5.44
N ILE A 38 -47.35 -5.51 5.57
CA ILE A 38 -46.24 -5.55 4.60
C ILE A 38 -44.92 -5.70 5.35
N THR A 39 -44.08 -6.57 4.87
CA THR A 39 -42.68 -6.67 5.33
C THR A 39 -41.77 -5.92 4.36
N LEU A 40 -41.01 -4.97 4.89
CA LEU A 40 -40.04 -4.21 4.14
C LEU A 40 -38.63 -4.64 4.56
N TYR A 41 -37.82 -4.99 3.57
CA TYR A 41 -36.42 -5.33 3.73
C TYR A 41 -35.56 -4.14 3.32
N ALA A 42 -34.58 -3.81 4.17
CA ALA A 42 -33.61 -2.75 3.87
C ALA A 42 -32.72 -3.17 2.71
N VAL A 43 -32.62 -2.30 1.71
CA VAL A 43 -31.71 -2.45 0.56
C VAL A 43 -30.47 -1.61 0.80
N TRP A 44 -29.33 -2.23 0.61
CA TRP A 44 -28.02 -1.65 0.87
C TRP A 44 -27.16 -1.65 -0.38
N SER A 45 -26.44 -0.56 -0.65
CA SER A 45 -25.36 -0.52 -1.63
C SER A 45 -24.02 -0.61 -0.91
N LYS A 46 -23.02 -1.28 -1.52
CA LYS A 46 -21.66 -1.26 -1.01
C LYS A 46 -21.07 0.13 -1.19
N ASN A 47 -20.47 0.68 -0.15
CA ASN A 47 -19.69 1.92 -0.25
C ASN A 47 -18.34 1.63 -0.90
N SER A 48 -17.80 2.62 -1.56
CA SER A 48 -16.43 2.62 -2.06
C SER A 48 -15.46 3.23 -1.06
N TYR A 49 -14.18 3.00 -1.30
CA TYR A 49 -13.05 3.66 -0.68
C TYR A 49 -12.00 3.94 -1.75
N GLU A 50 -11.12 4.89 -1.50
CA GLU A 50 -10.06 5.24 -2.43
C GLU A 50 -8.73 4.64 -1.98
N VAL A 51 -7.92 4.20 -2.94
CA VAL A 51 -6.53 3.78 -2.72
C VAL A 51 -5.63 4.64 -3.57
N THR A 52 -4.74 5.37 -2.92
CA THR A 52 -3.71 6.18 -3.58
C THR A 52 -2.38 5.42 -3.58
N PHE A 53 -1.82 5.23 -4.75
CA PHE A 53 -0.53 4.58 -4.97
C PHE A 53 0.56 5.64 -5.08
N ASP A 54 1.56 5.56 -4.21
CA ASP A 54 2.74 6.41 -4.19
C ASP A 54 3.96 5.62 -4.66
N GLY A 55 4.67 6.16 -5.65
CA GLY A 55 5.89 5.54 -6.17
C GLY A 55 7.06 5.51 -5.20
N ASN A 56 6.97 6.18 -4.05
CA ASN A 56 7.96 6.15 -2.96
C ASN A 56 9.40 6.36 -3.46
N GLY A 57 9.65 7.53 -4.01
CA GLY A 57 10.94 7.90 -4.60
C GLY A 57 11.14 7.47 -6.06
N ALA A 58 10.13 6.87 -6.70
CA ALA A 58 10.12 6.62 -8.12
C ALA A 58 9.64 7.83 -8.93
N SER A 59 9.88 7.82 -10.23
CA SER A 59 9.29 8.79 -11.16
C SER A 59 7.80 8.50 -11.39
N GLY A 60 7.03 9.55 -11.64
CA GLY A 60 5.59 9.49 -11.90
C GLY A 60 4.75 10.15 -10.81
N SER A 61 3.51 10.47 -11.16
CA SER A 61 2.55 11.05 -10.21
C SER A 61 1.80 9.95 -9.45
N LYS A 62 1.40 10.25 -8.22
CA LYS A 62 0.50 9.39 -7.44
C LYS A 62 -0.74 9.03 -8.27
N LYS A 63 -1.21 7.82 -8.14
CA LYS A 63 -2.39 7.29 -8.83
C LYS A 63 -3.45 6.88 -7.81
N THR A 64 -4.66 7.39 -7.96
CA THR A 64 -5.79 7.01 -7.09
C THR A 64 -6.78 6.14 -7.87
N VAL A 65 -7.27 5.10 -7.25
CA VAL A 65 -8.33 4.23 -7.75
C VAL A 65 -9.43 4.09 -6.71
N GLU A 66 -10.68 3.99 -7.17
CA GLU A 66 -11.83 3.69 -6.33
C GLU A 66 -12.09 2.18 -6.33
N LEU A 67 -12.16 1.57 -5.15
CA LEU A 67 -12.50 0.17 -4.93
C LEU A 67 -13.77 0.05 -4.09
N LYS A 68 -14.49 -1.06 -4.21
CA LYS A 68 -15.73 -1.28 -3.47
C LYS A 68 -15.49 -2.07 -2.20
N TYR A 69 -15.99 -1.55 -1.09
CA TYR A 69 -15.87 -2.19 0.22
C TYR A 69 -16.48 -3.60 0.23
N GLY A 70 -15.71 -4.59 0.69
CA GLY A 70 -16.13 -5.98 0.79
C GLY A 70 -16.41 -6.67 -0.55
N GLN A 71 -15.85 -6.18 -1.64
CA GLN A 71 -15.85 -6.82 -2.96
C GLN A 71 -14.42 -7.22 -3.30
N ASP A 72 -14.27 -8.41 -3.89
CA ASP A 72 -12.98 -8.83 -4.41
C ASP A 72 -12.61 -7.95 -5.60
N ASP A 73 -11.42 -7.39 -5.57
CA ASP A 73 -10.86 -6.53 -6.59
C ASP A 73 -9.37 -6.83 -6.76
N ILE A 74 -8.75 -6.32 -7.80
CA ILE A 74 -7.33 -6.54 -8.09
C ILE A 74 -6.61 -5.19 -8.09
N LEU A 75 -5.53 -5.10 -7.33
CA LEU A 75 -4.67 -3.92 -7.35
C LEU A 75 -4.17 -3.66 -8.78
N PRO A 76 -4.12 -2.41 -9.24
CA PRO A 76 -3.59 -2.09 -10.55
C PRO A 76 -2.11 -2.48 -10.64
N ALA A 77 -1.67 -2.79 -11.86
CA ALA A 77 -0.26 -3.02 -12.11
C ALA A 77 0.58 -1.78 -11.76
N ASN A 78 1.77 -2.02 -11.23
CA ASN A 78 2.75 -0.97 -11.02
C ASN A 78 3.09 -0.28 -12.36
N THR A 79 3.06 1.03 -12.36
CA THR A 79 3.45 1.89 -13.49
C THR A 79 4.58 2.86 -13.14
N PHE A 80 5.10 2.77 -11.91
CA PHE A 80 6.22 3.59 -11.46
C PHE A 80 7.54 2.93 -11.86
N GLU A 81 8.52 3.77 -12.17
CA GLU A 81 9.86 3.34 -12.49
C GLU A 81 10.88 4.03 -11.57
N ARG A 82 11.78 3.26 -11.00
CA ARG A 82 12.88 3.74 -10.18
C ARG A 82 14.18 3.14 -10.72
N PRO A 83 15.01 3.92 -11.48
CA PRO A 83 16.25 3.43 -12.04
C PRO A 83 17.18 2.84 -10.97
N GLY A 84 17.75 1.67 -11.24
CA GLY A 84 18.61 0.95 -10.29
C GLY A 84 17.86 0.19 -9.17
N TYR A 85 16.53 0.09 -9.26
CA TYR A 85 15.72 -0.64 -8.28
C TYR A 85 14.77 -1.60 -8.96
N THR A 86 14.46 -2.69 -8.26
CA THR A 86 13.40 -3.65 -8.61
C THR A 86 12.20 -3.43 -7.70
N PHE A 87 11.02 -3.34 -8.29
CA PHE A 87 9.76 -3.26 -7.56
C PHE A 87 9.44 -4.59 -6.86
N LEU A 88 9.17 -4.57 -5.58
CA LEU A 88 8.81 -5.74 -4.77
C LEU A 88 7.31 -5.87 -4.53
N GLY A 89 6.57 -4.76 -4.57
CA GLY A 89 5.14 -4.69 -4.24
C GLY A 89 4.81 -3.44 -3.43
N TRP A 90 3.71 -3.49 -2.70
CA TRP A 90 3.14 -2.36 -2.00
C TRP A 90 3.12 -2.54 -0.48
N SER A 91 3.15 -1.44 0.26
CA SER A 91 3.00 -1.40 1.72
C SER A 91 2.22 -0.16 2.15
N GLU A 92 1.56 -0.22 3.30
CA GLU A 92 0.95 0.94 3.97
C GLU A 92 1.99 1.79 4.70
N ASP A 93 3.19 1.25 4.92
CA ASP A 93 4.32 1.94 5.55
C ASP A 93 5.31 2.40 4.45
N PRO A 94 5.59 3.71 4.31
CA PRO A 94 6.54 4.23 3.34
C PRO A 94 7.97 3.75 3.58
N ASN A 95 8.30 3.32 4.79
CA ASN A 95 9.62 2.84 5.19
C ASN A 95 9.75 1.31 5.12
N ALA A 96 8.74 0.61 4.61
CA ALA A 96 8.76 -0.85 4.55
C ALA A 96 9.88 -1.36 3.64
N ILE A 97 10.65 -2.33 4.14
CA ILE A 97 11.67 -3.07 3.38
C ILE A 97 11.12 -4.36 2.75
N LYS A 98 9.90 -4.75 3.10
CA LYS A 98 9.18 -5.90 2.54
C LYS A 98 7.79 -5.47 2.11
N ALA A 99 7.38 -5.93 0.94
CA ALA A 99 6.03 -5.69 0.45
C ALA A 99 5.00 -6.49 1.28
N LYS A 100 3.90 -5.84 1.63
CA LYS A 100 2.72 -6.46 2.25
C LYS A 100 1.78 -7.00 1.16
N TYR A 101 1.71 -6.31 0.03
CA TYR A 101 0.90 -6.69 -1.11
C TYR A 101 1.79 -6.85 -2.34
N THR A 102 1.59 -7.91 -3.11
CA THR A 102 2.26 -8.10 -4.39
C THR A 102 1.62 -7.24 -5.49
N ASP A 103 2.32 -7.10 -6.62
CA ASP A 103 1.73 -6.45 -7.80
C ASP A 103 0.48 -7.22 -8.25
N ARG A 104 -0.58 -6.50 -8.61
CA ARG A 104 -1.86 -7.08 -9.04
C ARG A 104 -2.48 -8.06 -8.04
N GLN A 105 -2.19 -7.92 -6.74
CA GLN A 105 -2.77 -8.79 -5.73
C GLN A 105 -4.30 -8.60 -5.66
N ALA A 106 -5.01 -9.71 -5.51
CA ALA A 106 -6.43 -9.68 -5.16
C ALA A 106 -6.60 -9.16 -3.73
N VAL A 107 -7.49 -8.19 -3.55
CA VAL A 107 -7.81 -7.55 -2.27
C VAL A 107 -9.33 -7.46 -2.11
N ASN A 108 -9.81 -7.49 -0.88
CA ASN A 108 -11.24 -7.36 -0.59
C ASN A 108 -11.56 -6.03 0.11
N THR A 109 -10.76 -5.65 1.10
CA THR A 109 -10.95 -4.42 1.87
C THR A 109 -9.60 -3.99 2.42
N LEU A 110 -9.10 -2.85 1.98
CA LEU A 110 -7.84 -2.28 2.45
C LEU A 110 -8.07 -1.23 3.55
N CYS A 111 -9.14 -0.46 3.45
CA CYS A 111 -9.53 0.50 4.47
C CYS A 111 -11.05 0.64 4.61
N ASP A 112 -11.51 1.45 5.55
CA ASP A 112 -12.93 1.64 5.80
C ASP A 112 -13.62 2.37 4.65
N ALA A 113 -14.90 2.07 4.46
CA ALA A 113 -15.73 2.71 3.45
C ALA A 113 -15.76 4.24 3.60
N GLY A 114 -15.59 4.94 2.48
CA GLY A 114 -15.54 6.41 2.44
C GLY A 114 -14.18 7.00 2.88
N GLN A 115 -13.18 6.16 3.16
CA GLN A 115 -11.82 6.60 3.50
C GLN A 115 -10.90 6.51 2.28
N THR A 116 -9.77 7.19 2.35
CA THR A 116 -8.66 7.05 1.42
C THR A 116 -7.50 6.38 2.14
N CYS A 117 -6.97 5.28 1.58
CA CYS A 117 -5.74 4.67 2.04
C CYS A 117 -4.61 4.97 1.07
N GLU A 118 -3.39 4.93 1.58
CA GLU A 118 -2.20 5.13 0.79
C GLU A 118 -1.35 3.87 0.78
N LEU A 119 -0.89 3.46 -0.40
CA LEU A 119 0.02 2.35 -0.61
C LEU A 119 1.30 2.88 -1.25
N TYR A 120 2.41 2.58 -0.62
CA TYR A 120 3.74 2.99 -1.02
C TYR A 120 4.46 1.86 -1.73
N ALA A 121 5.11 2.16 -2.84
CA ALA A 121 5.93 1.19 -3.54
C ALA A 121 7.14 0.79 -2.69
N VAL A 122 7.39 -0.52 -2.60
CA VAL A 122 8.55 -1.08 -1.93
C VAL A 122 9.56 -1.48 -3.00
N TRP A 123 10.79 -0.98 -2.84
CA TRP A 123 11.86 -1.15 -3.81
C TRP A 123 13.07 -1.86 -3.24
N LYS A 124 13.74 -2.65 -4.05
CA LYS A 124 15.04 -3.24 -3.76
C LYS A 124 16.06 -2.75 -4.77
N LYS A 125 17.22 -2.29 -4.33
CA LYS A 125 18.32 -1.94 -5.23
C LYS A 125 18.78 -3.17 -6.04
N THR A 126 18.97 -3.00 -7.33
CA THR A 126 19.35 -4.09 -8.24
C THR A 126 20.83 -4.46 -8.16
N ASP A 127 21.68 -3.54 -7.69
CA ASP A 127 23.12 -3.73 -7.57
C ASP A 127 23.54 -4.48 -6.29
N GLY A 128 22.58 -4.90 -5.47
CA GLY A 128 22.84 -5.55 -4.20
C GLY A 128 23.38 -4.62 -3.12
N SER A 129 23.49 -3.31 -3.39
CA SER A 129 23.93 -2.35 -2.40
C SER A 129 22.86 -2.15 -1.32
N PHE A 130 23.32 -1.80 -0.13
CA PHE A 130 22.46 -1.47 0.99
C PHE A 130 21.64 -0.20 0.67
N ASP A 131 20.31 -0.25 0.86
CA ASP A 131 19.45 0.92 0.64
C ASP A 131 19.45 1.82 1.88
N THR A 132 20.08 2.97 1.75
CA THR A 132 20.17 3.96 2.83
C THR A 132 19.13 5.07 2.72
N HIS A 133 18.21 4.99 1.73
CA HIS A 133 17.28 6.10 1.43
C HIS A 133 16.36 6.48 2.60
N ASN A 134 15.99 5.51 3.41
CA ASN A 134 15.08 5.70 4.55
C ASN A 134 15.80 5.64 5.92
N ILE A 135 17.11 5.76 5.96
CA ILE A 135 17.83 5.85 7.22
C ILE A 135 17.71 7.27 7.74
N ILE A 136 16.96 7.42 8.83
CA ILE A 136 16.70 8.73 9.46
C ILE A 136 17.87 9.16 10.35
N HIS A 137 18.62 8.18 10.90
CA HIS A 137 19.80 8.40 11.74
C HIS A 137 20.87 7.40 11.33
N ASP A 138 21.88 7.86 10.61
CA ASP A 138 22.99 7.04 10.14
C ASP A 138 24.36 7.48 10.67
N ASP A 139 24.37 8.53 11.49
CA ASP A 139 25.56 9.07 12.12
C ASP A 139 26.32 7.97 12.86
N GLY A 140 27.46 7.60 12.32
CA GLY A 140 28.31 6.60 12.92
C GLY A 140 27.79 5.16 12.81
N MET A 141 26.98 4.82 11.79
CA MET A 141 26.44 3.46 11.57
C MET A 141 27.52 2.37 11.65
N PHE A 142 28.72 2.65 11.17
CA PHE A 142 29.88 1.75 11.21
C PHE A 142 30.89 2.09 12.30
N ASN A 143 30.54 2.96 13.24
CA ASN A 143 31.43 3.36 14.31
C ASN A 143 31.84 2.14 15.17
N GLY A 144 33.13 1.93 15.31
CA GLY A 144 33.70 0.76 16.02
C GLY A 144 33.82 -0.52 15.17
N SER A 145 33.43 -0.51 13.91
CA SER A 145 33.55 -1.67 13.00
C SER A 145 34.95 -1.76 12.37
N ILE A 146 35.96 -1.86 13.20
CA ILE A 146 37.39 -1.74 12.80
C ILE A 146 37.89 -2.84 11.83
N GLU A 147 37.10 -3.89 11.59
CA GLU A 147 37.46 -5.02 10.72
C GLU A 147 36.74 -4.97 9.37
N LEU A 148 35.99 -3.88 9.08
CA LEU A 148 35.33 -3.74 7.77
C LEU A 148 36.36 -3.44 6.68
N GLU A 149 36.34 -4.24 5.63
CA GLU A 149 37.15 -4.05 4.41
C GLU A 149 36.29 -4.33 3.18
N GLY A 150 36.23 -3.37 2.26
CA GLY A 150 35.57 -3.53 0.98
C GLY A 150 36.38 -4.37 0.00
N GLN A 151 35.76 -4.84 -1.08
CA GLN A 151 36.39 -5.77 -2.05
C GLN A 151 37.58 -5.15 -2.81
N ASN A 152 37.64 -3.83 -2.93
CA ASN A 152 38.76 -3.10 -3.55
C ASN A 152 39.76 -2.55 -2.52
N GLY A 153 39.68 -3.05 -1.28
CA GLY A 153 40.59 -2.67 -0.23
C GLY A 153 40.20 -1.39 0.51
N THR A 154 38.94 -0.95 0.43
CA THR A 154 38.46 0.16 1.24
C THR A 154 38.42 -0.30 2.70
N GLY A 155 39.43 0.08 3.47
CA GLY A 155 39.50 -0.20 4.89
C GLY A 155 38.61 0.74 5.72
N PHE A 156 38.29 0.30 6.94
CA PHE A 156 37.55 1.13 7.89
C PHE A 156 38.26 2.48 8.13
N SER A 157 37.51 3.57 8.08
CA SER A 157 37.95 4.91 8.47
C SER A 157 36.94 5.53 9.43
N ARG A 158 37.44 6.21 10.47
CA ARG A 158 36.60 6.93 11.44
C ARG A 158 35.87 8.13 10.82
N ASP A 159 36.33 8.60 9.66
CA ASP A 159 35.76 9.73 8.94
C ASP A 159 34.68 9.27 7.93
N HIS A 160 34.48 7.94 7.81
CA HIS A 160 33.58 7.34 6.84
C HIS A 160 32.73 6.25 7.51
N VAL A 161 31.96 6.64 8.52
CA VAL A 161 31.17 5.71 9.36
C VAL A 161 29.68 5.73 9.05
N ASP A 162 29.27 6.51 8.06
CA ASP A 162 27.86 6.75 7.74
C ASP A 162 27.35 5.77 6.68
N SER A 163 26.06 5.80 6.44
CA SER A 163 25.35 4.89 5.54
C SER A 163 25.82 4.96 4.09
N GLU A 164 26.44 6.06 3.65
CA GLU A 164 26.98 6.18 2.31
C GLU A 164 28.08 5.16 1.98
N TYR A 165 28.76 4.65 3.01
CA TYR A 165 29.76 3.58 2.89
C TYR A 165 29.16 2.17 3.02
N GLY A 166 27.87 2.06 3.34
CA GLY A 166 27.12 0.81 3.35
C GLY A 166 26.80 0.29 1.96
N ARG A 167 27.77 0.26 1.06
CA ARG A 167 27.62 -0.19 -0.32
C ARG A 167 28.76 -1.14 -0.72
N ILE A 168 28.58 -1.81 -1.86
CA ILE A 168 29.64 -2.63 -2.46
C ILE A 168 30.77 -1.72 -2.93
N ASP A 169 32.00 -2.04 -2.51
CA ASP A 169 33.22 -1.34 -2.89
C ASP A 169 33.50 -1.52 -4.39
N LYS A 170 33.57 -0.41 -5.12
CA LYS A 170 33.86 -0.34 -6.57
C LYS A 170 34.89 0.76 -6.83
N GLU A 171 35.59 0.66 -7.95
CA GLU A 171 36.49 1.70 -8.37
C GLU A 171 35.79 3.07 -8.49
N GLY A 172 36.29 4.07 -7.77
CA GLY A 172 35.72 5.41 -7.70
C GLY A 172 34.49 5.56 -6.80
N GLN A 173 34.03 4.46 -6.15
CA GLN A 173 32.92 4.46 -5.24
C GLN A 173 33.21 3.54 -4.03
N PRO A 174 34.02 3.98 -3.07
CA PRO A 174 34.40 3.16 -1.93
C PRO A 174 33.21 2.74 -1.09
N GLY A 175 33.25 1.55 -0.55
CA GLY A 175 32.21 0.96 0.31
C GLY A 175 32.75 -0.22 1.11
N TYR A 176 32.01 -0.66 2.12
CA TYR A 176 32.48 -1.71 3.05
C TYR A 176 31.98 -3.12 2.71
N PHE A 177 31.22 -3.29 1.65
CA PHE A 177 30.71 -4.61 1.28
C PHE A 177 31.37 -5.22 0.07
N THR A 178 31.45 -6.52 0.05
CA THR A 178 32.01 -7.32 -1.04
C THR A 178 30.91 -7.91 -1.90
N ASN A 179 31.05 -7.88 -3.22
CA ASN A 179 30.14 -8.60 -4.10
C ASN A 179 30.50 -10.09 -4.11
N ARG A 180 29.64 -10.95 -3.58
CA ARG A 180 29.82 -12.41 -3.55
C ARG A 180 29.53 -13.12 -4.88
N TYR A 181 28.97 -12.41 -5.84
CA TYR A 181 28.63 -12.94 -7.16
C TYR A 181 29.55 -12.34 -8.22
N LYS A 182 30.70 -12.94 -8.40
CA LYS A 182 31.53 -12.76 -9.60
C LYS A 182 31.33 -13.93 -10.53
#